data_28a6d87e5a5bb9fbd6364ab4a1fb761d
#
_entry.id   28a6d87e5a5bb9fbd6364ab4a1fb761d
#
_cell.length_a   1.000
_cell.length_b   1.000
_cell.length_c   1.000
_cell.angle_alpha   90.00
_cell.angle_beta   90.00
_cell.angle_gamma   90.00
#
_symmetry.space_group_name_H-M   'P 1'
#
loop_
_entity.id
_entity.type
_entity.pdbx_description
1 polymer ?
#
loop_
_entity_poly.entity_id
_entity_poly.type
_entity_poly.pdbx_seq_one_letter_code
_entity_poly.pdbx_strand_id
1 'polypeptide(L)'
;LVEKNIFINSNGKNIEEQIRTGYNFKSNLENRKKFLEDQVNNLSFYNIGVKEILANKDSLAGVHNSVANIVKFENEYAVAIDIALGQAQQNIIVENENVAKECINHLKKTNKGRVTFLPLNNIKAKAIASDVYRTVVNEEGFINIAENLITVDSKYKNIISHLLGLVLIV
;
A
#
# COMPACT_ATOMS: atom_id res chain seq x y z
N LEU A 1 22.51 -56.21 14.49
CA LEU A 1 22.14 -55.88 13.11
C LEU A 1 20.66 -55.48 12.98
N VAL A 2 19.74 -56.20 13.62
CA VAL A 2 18.27 -55.93 13.57
C VAL A 2 17.92 -54.56 14.18
N GLU A 3 18.45 -54.20 15.34
CA GLU A 3 18.18 -52.90 16.01
C GLU A 3 18.66 -51.70 15.20
N LYS A 4 19.82 -51.80 14.53
CA LYS A 4 20.28 -50.72 13.63
C LYS A 4 19.35 -50.53 12.44
N ASN A 5 18.80 -51.59 11.87
CA ASN A 5 17.87 -51.50 10.76
C ASN A 5 16.53 -50.90 11.19
N ILE A 6 16.03 -51.20 12.38
CA ILE A 6 14.82 -50.58 12.93
C ILE A 6 15.01 -49.10 13.16
N PHE A 7 16.16 -48.69 13.72
CA PHE A 7 16.48 -47.27 13.95
C PHE A 7 16.62 -46.48 12.64
N ILE A 8 17.30 -47.03 11.62
CA ILE A 8 17.45 -46.42 10.31
C ILE A 8 16.08 -46.28 9.62
N ASN A 9 15.22 -47.28 9.64
CA ASN A 9 13.90 -47.23 9.04
C ASN A 9 12.96 -46.25 9.77
N SER A 10 13.04 -46.12 11.08
CA SER A 10 12.28 -45.15 11.87
C SER A 10 12.70 -43.72 11.55
N ASN A 11 14.02 -43.46 11.49
CA ASN A 11 14.53 -42.15 11.11
C ASN A 11 14.21 -41.81 9.65
N GLY A 12 14.29 -42.76 8.73
CA GLY A 12 13.88 -42.55 7.33
C GLY A 12 12.43 -42.12 7.19
N LYS A 13 11.50 -42.81 7.88
CA LYS A 13 10.08 -42.45 7.88
C LYS A 13 9.83 -41.04 8.46
N ASN A 14 10.52 -40.68 9.55
CA ASN A 14 10.40 -39.34 10.15
C ASN A 14 10.89 -38.26 9.19
N ILE A 15 12.01 -38.46 8.51
CA ILE A 15 12.54 -37.52 7.51
C ILE A 15 11.59 -37.40 6.33
N GLU A 16 11.01 -38.49 5.82
CA GLU A 16 10.03 -38.47 4.74
C GLU A 16 8.76 -37.67 5.12
N GLU A 17 8.31 -37.84 6.36
CA GLU A 17 7.16 -37.07 6.87
C GLU A 17 7.46 -35.57 7.01
N GLN A 18 8.66 -35.23 7.50
CA GLN A 18 9.11 -33.83 7.57
C GLN A 18 9.24 -33.21 6.18
N ILE A 19 9.78 -33.92 5.21
CA ILE A 19 9.88 -33.48 3.81
C ILE A 19 8.46 -33.27 3.25
N ARG A 20 7.53 -34.20 3.41
CA ARG A 20 6.15 -34.07 2.95
C ARG A 20 5.45 -32.87 3.58
N THR A 21 5.63 -32.66 4.88
CA THR A 21 5.07 -31.51 5.59
C THR A 21 5.66 -30.20 5.07
N GLY A 22 6.97 -30.15 4.84
CA GLY A 22 7.66 -29.02 4.25
C GLY A 22 7.16 -28.70 2.83
N TYR A 23 6.97 -29.70 1.98
CA TYR A 23 6.39 -29.51 0.64
C TYR A 23 4.96 -28.97 0.68
N ASN A 24 4.11 -29.48 1.56
CA ASN A 24 2.74 -29.00 1.73
C ASN A 24 2.72 -27.55 2.21
N PHE A 25 3.57 -27.19 3.17
CA PHE A 25 3.69 -25.84 3.66
C PHE A 25 4.17 -24.86 2.56
N LYS A 26 5.22 -25.26 1.82
CA LYS A 26 5.71 -24.50 0.67
C LYS A 26 4.61 -24.27 -0.37
N SER A 27 3.89 -25.32 -0.77
CA SER A 27 2.80 -25.22 -1.75
C SER A 27 1.69 -24.28 -1.28
N ASN A 28 1.31 -24.32 0.00
CA ASN A 28 0.32 -23.40 0.57
C ASN A 28 0.79 -21.94 0.51
N LEU A 29 2.08 -21.69 0.81
CA LEU A 29 2.65 -20.34 0.71
C LEU A 29 2.70 -19.84 -0.73
N GLU A 30 3.08 -20.69 -1.68
CA GLU A 30 3.11 -20.36 -3.11
C GLU A 30 1.72 -20.04 -3.65
N ASN A 31 0.70 -20.81 -3.27
CA ASN A 31 -0.70 -20.56 -3.63
C ASN A 31 -1.20 -19.24 -3.02
N ARG A 32 -0.88 -18.96 -1.76
CA ARG A 32 -1.25 -17.70 -1.10
C ARG A 32 -0.55 -16.51 -1.72
N LYS A 33 0.75 -16.64 -2.04
CA LYS A 33 1.51 -15.61 -2.76
C LYS A 33 0.85 -15.31 -4.11
N LYS A 34 0.59 -16.33 -4.92
CA LYS A 34 -0.08 -16.19 -6.22
C LYS A 34 -1.44 -15.51 -6.09
N PHE A 35 -2.26 -15.92 -5.12
CA PHE A 35 -3.57 -15.28 -4.87
C PHE A 35 -3.42 -13.78 -4.56
N LEU A 36 -2.44 -13.40 -3.71
CA LEU A 36 -2.19 -12.00 -3.37
C LEU A 36 -1.65 -11.21 -4.58
N GLU A 37 -0.75 -11.81 -5.37
CA GLU A 37 -0.25 -11.21 -6.61
C GLU A 37 -1.39 -11.00 -7.63
N ASP A 38 -2.30 -11.95 -7.77
CA ASP A 38 -3.48 -11.83 -8.63
C ASP A 38 -4.43 -10.72 -8.13
N GLN A 39 -4.61 -10.57 -6.84
CA GLN A 39 -5.40 -9.46 -6.27
C GLN A 39 -4.78 -8.10 -6.56
N VAL A 40 -3.46 -7.96 -6.42
CA VAL A 40 -2.73 -6.73 -6.73
C VAL A 40 -2.80 -6.43 -8.24
N ASN A 41 -2.55 -7.43 -9.09
CA ASN A 41 -2.55 -7.27 -10.54
C ASN A 41 -3.96 -6.95 -11.09
N ASN A 42 -5.00 -7.53 -10.50
CA ASN A 42 -6.40 -7.29 -10.90
C ASN A 42 -6.98 -6.01 -10.29
N LEU A 43 -6.18 -5.21 -9.59
CA LEU A 43 -6.62 -3.97 -8.92
C LEU A 43 -7.87 -4.19 -8.03
N SER A 44 -8.06 -5.40 -7.48
CA SER A 44 -9.29 -5.80 -6.75
C SER A 44 -9.55 -4.94 -5.51
N PHE A 45 -8.49 -4.37 -4.93
CA PHE A 45 -8.53 -3.44 -3.80
C PHE A 45 -9.19 -2.09 -4.17
N TYR A 46 -9.15 -1.68 -5.44
CA TYR A 46 -9.59 -0.36 -5.86
C TYR A 46 -11.07 -0.32 -6.25
N ASN A 47 -11.70 0.83 -6.04
CA ASN A 47 -13.02 1.14 -6.57
C ASN A 47 -13.02 1.12 -8.12
N ILE A 48 -14.19 0.87 -8.71
CA ILE A 48 -14.35 0.71 -10.17
C ILE A 48 -13.74 1.90 -10.95
N GLY A 49 -13.95 3.14 -10.50
CA GLY A 49 -13.40 4.32 -11.16
C GLY A 49 -11.88 4.38 -11.08
N VAL A 50 -11.30 3.99 -9.95
CA VAL A 50 -9.83 3.96 -9.78
C VAL A 50 -9.21 2.90 -10.69
N LYS A 51 -9.82 1.70 -10.76
CA LYS A 51 -9.42 0.63 -11.69
C LYS A 51 -9.44 1.12 -13.13
N GLU A 52 -10.52 1.79 -13.53
CA GLU A 52 -10.69 2.33 -14.88
C GLU A 52 -9.55 3.29 -15.24
N ILE A 53 -9.23 4.24 -14.35
CA ILE A 53 -8.14 5.21 -14.59
C ILE A 53 -6.77 4.52 -14.63
N LEU A 54 -6.47 3.62 -13.69
CA LEU A 54 -5.19 2.93 -13.65
C LEU A 54 -5.00 1.99 -14.84
N ALA A 55 -6.05 1.30 -15.29
CA ALA A 55 -6.00 0.43 -16.47
C ALA A 55 -5.78 1.20 -17.78
N ASN A 56 -6.23 2.46 -17.84
CA ASN A 56 -6.07 3.33 -19.02
C ASN A 56 -4.95 4.37 -18.85
N LYS A 57 -4.05 4.18 -17.89
CA LYS A 57 -2.98 5.12 -17.55
C LYS A 57 -2.12 5.51 -18.75
N ASP A 58 -1.80 4.56 -19.63
CA ASP A 58 -0.95 4.78 -20.80
C ASP A 58 -1.61 5.70 -21.85
N SER A 59 -2.93 5.72 -21.89
CA SER A 59 -3.70 6.60 -22.77
C SER A 59 -4.09 7.93 -22.13
N LEU A 60 -4.04 8.02 -20.80
CA LEU A 60 -4.32 9.22 -20.01
C LEU A 60 -3.00 9.86 -19.54
N ALA A 61 -2.31 10.53 -20.45
CA ALA A 61 -1.01 11.13 -20.18
C ALA A 61 -1.06 12.08 -18.97
N GLY A 62 -0.10 11.97 -18.06
CA GLY A 62 -0.03 12.76 -16.82
C GLY A 62 -0.74 12.13 -15.62
N VAL A 63 -1.29 10.92 -15.74
CA VAL A 63 -1.72 10.11 -14.61
C VAL A 63 -0.49 9.41 -14.02
N HIS A 64 -0.20 9.64 -12.75
CA HIS A 64 0.93 9.02 -12.05
C HIS A 64 0.56 7.65 -11.48
N ASN A 65 -0.12 7.62 -10.35
CA ASN A 65 -0.58 6.39 -9.69
C ASN A 65 -1.58 6.72 -8.56
N SER A 66 -2.08 5.69 -7.87
CA SER A 66 -2.80 5.88 -6.62
C SER A 66 -1.85 6.21 -5.47
N VAL A 67 -2.37 6.82 -4.41
CA VAL A 67 -1.61 7.06 -3.17
C VAL A 67 -1.07 5.75 -2.61
N ALA A 68 -1.88 4.69 -2.53
CA ALA A 68 -1.45 3.38 -2.05
C ALA A 68 -0.21 2.83 -2.78
N ASN A 69 -0.07 3.10 -4.08
CA ASN A 69 1.03 2.56 -4.88
C ASN A 69 2.34 3.35 -4.77
N ILE A 70 2.30 4.59 -4.27
CA ILE A 70 3.50 5.42 -4.17
C ILE A 70 4.12 5.43 -2.78
N VAL A 71 3.36 5.07 -1.74
CA VAL A 71 3.83 5.06 -0.36
C VAL A 71 4.61 3.79 -0.05
N LYS A 72 5.72 3.95 0.68
CA LYS A 72 6.49 2.85 1.27
C LYS A 72 6.71 3.15 2.74
N PHE A 73 6.55 2.16 3.59
CA PHE A 73 6.72 2.26 5.03
C PHE A 73 7.15 0.91 5.60
N GLU A 74 7.68 0.91 6.82
CA GLU A 74 8.06 -0.30 7.53
C GLU A 74 6.82 -1.07 8.00
N ASN A 75 6.90 -2.40 8.02
CA ASN A 75 5.77 -3.27 8.34
C ASN A 75 5.14 -3.00 9.71
N GLU A 76 5.94 -2.54 10.68
CA GLU A 76 5.45 -2.22 12.03
C GLU A 76 4.44 -1.06 12.03
N TYR A 77 4.54 -0.12 11.08
CA TYR A 77 3.61 1.01 10.96
C TYR A 77 2.44 0.74 10.00
N ALA A 78 2.37 -0.43 9.38
CA ALA A 78 1.40 -0.73 8.32
C ALA A 78 -0.04 -0.46 8.73
N VAL A 79 -0.45 -0.92 9.92
CA VAL A 79 -1.82 -0.74 10.42
C VAL A 79 -2.12 0.74 10.71
N ALA A 80 -1.18 1.45 11.33
CA ALA A 80 -1.36 2.86 11.66
C ALA A 80 -1.45 3.74 10.41
N ILE A 81 -0.60 3.50 9.41
CA ILE A 81 -0.61 4.22 8.13
C ILE A 81 -1.86 3.88 7.31
N ASP A 82 -2.30 2.62 7.32
CA ASP A 82 -3.53 2.19 6.65
C ASP A 82 -4.75 2.94 7.21
N ILE A 83 -4.87 3.02 8.53
CA ILE A 83 -5.93 3.77 9.20
C ILE A 83 -5.83 5.27 8.92
N ALA A 84 -4.62 5.83 8.99
CA ALA A 84 -4.39 7.27 8.78
C ALA A 84 -4.72 7.71 7.35
N LEU A 85 -4.39 6.93 6.35
CA LEU A 85 -4.72 7.20 4.94
C LEU A 85 -6.19 6.91 4.63
N GLY A 86 -6.74 5.83 5.19
CA GLY A 86 -8.13 5.42 4.95
C GLY A 86 -8.51 5.45 3.47
N GLN A 87 -9.58 6.14 3.13
CA GLN A 87 -10.06 6.26 1.73
C GLN A 87 -9.10 7.04 0.81
N ALA A 88 -8.20 7.85 1.37
CA ALA A 88 -7.23 8.60 0.56
C ALA A 88 -6.23 7.70 -0.17
N GLN A 89 -6.05 6.45 0.25
CA GLN A 89 -5.27 5.45 -0.45
C GLN A 89 -5.69 5.27 -1.91
N GLN A 90 -6.96 5.47 -2.20
CA GLN A 90 -7.55 5.32 -3.53
C GLN A 90 -7.50 6.60 -4.38
N ASN A 91 -7.04 7.73 -3.82
CA ASN A 91 -6.90 8.95 -4.59
C ASN A 91 -5.83 8.79 -5.68
N ILE A 92 -6.13 9.33 -6.86
CA ILE A 92 -5.22 9.27 -8.01
C ILE A 92 -4.42 10.57 -8.10
N ILE A 93 -3.11 10.41 -8.20
CA ILE A 93 -2.17 11.52 -8.38
C ILE A 93 -2.04 11.79 -9.87
N VAL A 94 -2.18 13.06 -10.22
CA VAL A 94 -2.08 13.55 -11.60
C VAL A 94 -1.14 14.75 -11.67
N GLU A 95 -0.59 15.01 -12.86
CA GLU A 95 0.35 16.10 -13.09
C GLU A 95 -0.25 17.48 -12.75
N ASN A 96 -1.49 17.72 -13.21
CA ASN A 96 -2.17 19.01 -13.04
C ASN A 96 -3.70 18.86 -13.16
N GLU A 97 -4.42 19.97 -12.98
CA GLU A 97 -5.89 19.99 -13.03
C GLU A 97 -6.47 19.68 -14.43
N ASN A 98 -5.75 19.92 -15.51
CA ASN A 98 -6.23 19.60 -16.85
C ASN A 98 -6.30 18.08 -17.03
N VAL A 99 -5.26 17.35 -16.59
CA VAL A 99 -5.27 15.89 -16.57
C VAL A 99 -6.42 15.36 -15.69
N ALA A 100 -6.64 15.97 -14.51
CA ALA A 100 -7.78 15.60 -13.67
C ALA A 100 -9.13 15.77 -14.40
N LYS A 101 -9.32 16.87 -15.13
CA LYS A 101 -10.53 17.12 -15.93
C LYS A 101 -10.71 16.07 -17.04
N GLU A 102 -9.64 15.70 -17.74
CA GLU A 102 -9.67 14.65 -18.77
C GLU A 102 -10.09 13.32 -18.17
N CYS A 103 -9.50 12.92 -17.04
CA CYS A 103 -9.87 11.72 -16.30
C CYS A 103 -11.33 11.73 -15.85
N ILE A 104 -11.84 12.87 -15.34
CA ILE A 104 -13.24 13.02 -14.96
C ILE A 104 -14.16 12.85 -16.17
N ASN A 105 -13.81 13.44 -17.30
CA ASN A 105 -14.57 13.29 -18.53
C ASN A 105 -14.57 11.85 -19.05
N HIS A 106 -13.45 11.16 -18.96
CA HIS A 106 -13.34 9.73 -19.25
C HIS A 106 -14.29 8.90 -18.36
N LEU A 107 -14.26 9.12 -17.05
CA LEU A 107 -15.13 8.42 -16.10
C LEU A 107 -16.62 8.69 -16.35
N LYS A 108 -16.98 9.93 -16.73
CA LYS A 108 -18.38 10.28 -17.11
C LYS A 108 -18.81 9.53 -18.36
N LYS A 109 -17.96 9.47 -19.40
CA LYS A 109 -18.26 8.78 -20.66
C LYS A 109 -18.40 7.27 -20.46
N THR A 110 -17.57 6.67 -19.59
CA THR A 110 -17.58 5.22 -19.33
C THR A 110 -18.52 4.81 -18.20
N ASN A 111 -19.16 5.79 -17.54
CA ASN A 111 -20.06 5.57 -16.38
C ASN A 111 -19.43 4.71 -15.26
N LYS A 112 -18.14 4.97 -14.95
CA LYS A 112 -17.35 4.18 -13.98
C LYS A 112 -17.27 4.79 -12.56
N GLY A 113 -18.18 5.69 -12.23
CA GLY A 113 -18.29 6.28 -10.90
C GLY A 113 -17.40 7.50 -10.68
N ARG A 114 -16.94 7.70 -9.44
CA ARG A 114 -16.20 8.90 -9.02
C ARG A 114 -14.83 8.53 -8.47
N VAL A 115 -13.86 9.41 -8.70
CA VAL A 115 -12.48 9.30 -8.18
C VAL A 115 -12.05 10.68 -7.69
N THR A 116 -11.31 10.71 -6.60
CA THR A 116 -10.63 11.92 -6.13
C THR A 116 -9.27 12.00 -6.79
N PHE A 117 -8.97 13.16 -7.40
CA PHE A 117 -7.68 13.43 -8.02
C PHE A 117 -6.88 14.42 -7.19
N LEU A 118 -5.58 14.22 -7.12
CA LEU A 118 -4.61 15.06 -6.42
C LEU A 118 -3.62 15.64 -7.44
N PRO A 119 -3.86 16.88 -7.95
CA PRO A 119 -2.95 17.53 -8.88
C PRO A 119 -1.65 17.95 -8.18
N LEU A 120 -0.49 17.53 -8.71
CA LEU A 120 0.83 17.82 -8.14
C LEU A 120 1.13 19.32 -8.05
N ASN A 121 0.69 20.08 -9.05
CA ASN A 121 0.96 21.51 -9.17
C ASN A 121 0.18 22.38 -8.17
N ASN A 122 -0.88 21.87 -7.56
CA ASN A 122 -1.81 22.67 -6.72
C ASN A 122 -1.89 22.20 -5.26
N ILE A 123 -1.46 20.98 -4.96
CA ILE A 123 -1.49 20.45 -3.60
C ILE A 123 -0.41 21.14 -2.75
N LYS A 124 -0.86 21.74 -1.63
CA LYS A 124 0.03 22.35 -0.64
C LYS A 124 0.24 21.42 0.54
N ALA A 125 1.48 21.33 0.98
CA ALA A 125 1.84 20.66 2.20
C ALA A 125 1.09 21.23 3.41
N LYS A 126 0.76 20.38 4.37
CA LYS A 126 0.27 20.76 5.70
C LYS A 126 1.31 20.33 6.71
N ALA A 127 1.45 21.08 7.78
CA ALA A 127 2.33 20.75 8.87
C ALA A 127 1.68 21.14 10.21
N ILE A 128 1.99 20.39 11.25
CA ILE A 128 1.60 20.72 12.61
C ILE A 128 2.32 22.00 13.03
N ALA A 129 1.60 22.90 13.70
CA ALA A 129 2.17 24.12 14.25
C ALA A 129 3.29 23.76 15.26
N SER A 130 4.37 24.55 15.26
CA SER A 130 5.57 24.24 16.04
C SER A 130 5.33 24.21 17.57
N ASP A 131 4.40 24.99 18.07
CA ASP A 131 3.99 25.00 19.48
C ASP A 131 3.24 23.71 19.85
N VAL A 132 2.31 23.27 19.00
CA VAL A 132 1.60 22.00 19.16
C VAL A 132 2.58 20.83 19.10
N TYR A 133 3.50 20.82 18.13
CA TYR A 133 4.51 19.75 18.01
C TYR A 133 5.37 19.63 19.28
N ARG A 134 5.83 20.77 19.84
CA ARG A 134 6.63 20.78 21.07
C ARG A 134 5.90 20.19 22.28
N THR A 135 4.58 20.32 22.31
CA THR A 135 3.77 19.73 23.38
C THR A 135 3.66 18.22 23.21
N VAL A 136 3.27 17.76 22.01
CA VAL A 136 2.97 16.34 21.78
C VAL A 136 4.21 15.45 21.71
N VAL A 137 5.37 15.98 21.30
CA VAL A 137 6.61 15.19 21.17
C VAL A 137 7.12 14.61 22.49
N ASN A 138 6.71 15.20 23.63
CA ASN A 138 7.10 14.74 24.95
C ASN A 138 6.02 13.88 25.64
N GLU A 139 4.87 13.64 24.99
CA GLU A 139 3.81 12.81 25.55
C GLU A 139 4.16 11.33 25.47
N GLU A 140 3.76 10.59 26.50
CA GLU A 140 3.97 9.14 26.55
C GLU A 140 3.20 8.45 25.39
N GLY A 141 3.88 7.54 24.69
CA GLY A 141 3.32 6.82 23.52
C GLY A 141 3.49 7.54 22.19
N PHE A 142 3.97 8.79 22.15
CA PHE A 142 4.23 9.47 20.88
C PHE A 142 5.34 8.76 20.09
N ILE A 143 5.02 8.37 18.84
CA ILE A 143 5.98 7.73 17.92
C ILE A 143 6.52 8.77 16.94
N ASN A 144 5.64 9.33 16.10
CA ASN A 144 6.04 10.35 15.10
C ASN A 144 4.82 11.00 14.43
N ILE A 145 5.07 12.01 13.56
CA ILE A 145 4.10 12.46 12.58
C ILE A 145 4.03 11.39 11.47
N ALA A 146 2.84 11.01 11.04
CA ALA A 146 2.63 9.93 10.08
C ALA A 146 3.41 10.12 8.77
N GLU A 147 3.55 11.37 8.28
CA GLU A 147 4.33 11.66 7.07
C GLU A 147 5.80 11.28 7.18
N ASN A 148 6.40 11.32 8.37
CA ASN A 148 7.81 11.00 8.61
C ASN A 148 8.08 9.49 8.60
N LEU A 149 7.05 8.67 8.74
CA LEU A 149 7.12 7.20 8.70
C LEU A 149 6.97 6.64 7.28
N ILE A 150 6.81 7.53 6.29
CA ILE A 150 6.59 7.16 4.89
C ILE A 150 7.76 7.60 4.03
N THR A 151 8.21 6.70 3.18
CA THR A 151 9.18 6.96 2.13
C THR A 151 8.47 7.10 0.79
N VAL A 152 8.69 8.23 0.09
CA VAL A 152 8.17 8.50 -1.25
C VAL A 152 9.21 9.23 -2.10
N ASP A 153 9.00 9.23 -3.42
CA ASP A 153 9.73 10.10 -4.33
C ASP A 153 9.48 11.58 -3.96
N SER A 154 10.51 12.41 -4.09
CA SER A 154 10.49 13.85 -3.72
C SER A 154 9.34 14.63 -4.35
N LYS A 155 8.94 14.29 -5.57
CA LYS A 155 7.81 14.92 -6.28
C LYS A 155 6.46 14.71 -5.60
N TYR A 156 6.30 13.68 -4.76
CA TYR A 156 5.05 13.36 -4.06
C TYR A 156 5.04 13.88 -2.60
N LYS A 157 6.12 14.48 -2.14
CA LYS A 157 6.25 14.93 -0.75
C LYS A 157 5.09 15.83 -0.30
N ASN A 158 4.73 16.82 -1.11
CA ASN A 158 3.64 17.72 -0.79
C ASN A 158 2.28 17.01 -0.66
N ILE A 159 2.05 15.95 -1.45
CA ILE A 159 0.83 15.14 -1.34
C ILE A 159 0.80 14.40 0.00
N ILE A 160 1.91 13.77 0.39
CA ILE A 160 1.98 13.05 1.67
C ILE A 160 1.82 14.02 2.83
N SER A 161 2.51 15.15 2.83
CA SER A 161 2.31 16.19 3.85
C SER A 161 0.89 16.75 3.87
N HIS A 162 0.23 16.89 2.71
CA HIS A 162 -1.17 17.29 2.65
C HIS A 162 -2.11 16.29 3.31
N LEU A 163 -1.86 15.00 3.14
CA LEU A 163 -2.71 13.93 3.67
C LEU A 163 -2.38 13.60 5.13
N LEU A 164 -1.11 13.59 5.50
CA LEU A 164 -0.63 13.03 6.76
C LEU A 164 0.18 14.00 7.64
N GLY A 165 0.48 15.20 7.15
CA GLY A 165 1.29 16.17 7.90
C GLY A 165 0.64 16.71 9.20
N LEU A 166 -0.64 16.40 9.43
CA LEU A 166 -1.37 16.72 10.67
C LEU A 166 -1.75 15.48 11.49
N VAL A 167 -1.29 14.30 11.11
CA VAL A 167 -1.63 13.02 11.76
C VAL A 167 -0.48 12.56 12.63
N LEU A 168 -0.77 12.31 13.89
CA LEU A 168 0.17 11.77 14.87
C LEU A 168 -0.03 10.26 15.00
N ILE A 169 1.06 9.52 15.10
CA ILE A 169 1.09 8.11 15.42
C ILE A 169 1.54 7.98 16.87
N VAL A 170 0.74 7.29 17.66
CA VAL A 170 0.93 7.04 19.08
C VAL A 170 0.79 5.56 19.38
#